data_e5e0de6197f69fa3e51bbc6a4c01da99
#
_entry.id   e5e0de6197f69fa3e51bbc6a4c01da99
#
_cell.length_a   1.000
_cell.length_b   1.000
_cell.length_c   1.000
_cell.angle_alpha   90.00
_cell.angle_beta   90.00
_cell.angle_gamma   90.00
#
_symmetry.space_group_name_H-M   'P 1'
#
loop_
_entity.id
_entity.type
_entity.pdbx_description
1 polymer ?
#
loop_
_entity_poly.entity_id
_entity_poly.type
_entity_poly.pdbx_seq_one_letter_code
_entity_poly.pdbx_strand_id
1 'polypeptide(L)'
;MKTVSTVSRRAFLLASLSSAMLLPGIASSQTREMTMKTSTIAGPQGQLAGYDIKSGDGLPILFAHGDCSRATQWNRVMQLTAGGREAVAFDFRGHGASAPAADADYGYDGRADDIGAVADAFGLKRFVLVAHSGGSGAALAYAAGHADRVAGILLVDPATDPRALPKEIRDGFVRDLAGPNGGDVLSAYYTSIAGSNPDVRKQVIADAAVVDPAARAGVGKALAEWNPEPTLDAYHGPIFVLATEANDNAAALFRLRSGIGHRTVAGSGHWVMLDKPEAVAGAVNTFVSTIEAGQK
;
A
#
# COMPACT_ATOMS: atom_id res chain seq x y z
N MET A 1 -36.59 -59.24 -58.21
CA MET A 1 -35.93 -60.43 -58.82
C MET A 1 -34.47 -60.35 -58.61
N LYS A 2 -33.92 -61.40 -57.96
CA LYS A 2 -32.54 -61.90 -58.04
C LYS A 2 -31.40 -60.93 -57.51
N THR A 3 -30.43 -61.30 -56.77
CA THR A 3 -30.02 -62.54 -56.10
C THR A 3 -28.87 -62.14 -55.10
N VAL A 4 -28.83 -62.88 -54.05
CA VAL A 4 -27.83 -62.95 -52.98
C VAL A 4 -26.44 -63.29 -53.54
N SER A 5 -25.37 -62.73 -52.98
CA SER A 5 -24.10 -63.45 -52.87
C SER A 5 -23.29 -62.96 -51.66
N THR A 6 -23.05 -63.92 -50.77
CA THR A 6 -22.19 -63.94 -49.61
C THR A 6 -20.75 -64.12 -50.02
N VAL A 7 -19.80 -63.34 -49.39
CA VAL A 7 -18.38 -63.77 -49.27
C VAL A 7 -17.79 -63.26 -47.93
N SER A 8 -17.60 -64.23 -47.09
CA SER A 8 -16.52 -64.59 -46.20
C SER A 8 -15.70 -63.52 -45.45
N ARG A 9 -15.78 -63.62 -44.11
CA ARG A 9 -14.92 -63.03 -43.13
C ARG A 9 -13.51 -63.63 -43.18
N ARG A 10 -12.49 -62.75 -43.23
CA ARG A 10 -11.14 -63.11 -42.75
C ARG A 10 -10.71 -62.03 -41.73
N ALA A 11 -10.56 -62.48 -40.51
CA ALA A 11 -10.01 -61.69 -39.39
C ALA A 11 -8.49 -61.44 -39.63
N PHE A 12 -8.08 -60.17 -39.53
CA PHE A 12 -6.69 -59.80 -39.32
C PHE A 12 -6.60 -59.19 -37.93
N LEU A 13 -5.96 -59.92 -37.00
CA LEU A 13 -5.45 -59.38 -35.76
C LEU A 13 -4.24 -58.46 -36.09
N LEU A 14 -4.41 -57.16 -35.84
CA LEU A 14 -3.28 -56.22 -35.71
C LEU A 14 -3.13 -55.86 -34.24
N ALA A 15 -2.07 -56.36 -33.66
CA ALA A 15 -1.62 -55.95 -32.32
C ALA A 15 -1.10 -54.50 -32.37
N SER A 16 -1.83 -53.56 -31.79
CA SER A 16 -1.36 -52.21 -31.59
C SER A 16 -0.60 -52.12 -30.25
N LEU A 17 0.71 -52.00 -30.34
CA LEU A 17 1.58 -51.59 -29.24
C LEU A 17 1.30 -50.11 -28.94
N SER A 18 0.53 -49.84 -27.91
CA SER A 18 0.35 -48.49 -27.38
C SER A 18 1.55 -48.18 -26.50
N SER A 19 2.52 -47.43 -27.04
CA SER A 19 3.52 -46.74 -26.24
C SER A 19 2.89 -45.61 -25.46
N ALA A 20 2.64 -45.80 -24.18
CA ALA A 20 2.25 -44.74 -23.28
C ALA A 20 3.47 -43.81 -23.08
N MET A 21 3.49 -42.67 -23.77
CA MET A 21 4.35 -41.56 -23.41
C MET A 21 3.88 -41.01 -22.08
N LEU A 22 4.64 -41.24 -21.01
CA LEU A 22 4.55 -40.47 -19.76
C LEU A 22 4.94 -39.03 -20.07
N LEU A 23 3.96 -38.15 -20.18
CA LEU A 23 4.18 -36.71 -20.11
C LEU A 23 4.67 -36.38 -18.70
N PRO A 24 5.76 -35.61 -18.53
CA PRO A 24 6.16 -35.16 -17.21
C PRO A 24 4.99 -34.33 -16.62
N GLY A 25 4.52 -34.73 -15.45
CA GLY A 25 3.45 -34.05 -14.73
C GLY A 25 3.82 -32.59 -14.57
N ILE A 26 2.98 -31.70 -15.08
CA ILE A 26 3.02 -30.30 -14.76
C ILE A 26 2.74 -30.25 -13.25
N ALA A 27 3.80 -30.03 -12.46
CA ALA A 27 3.65 -29.73 -11.04
C ALA A 27 2.78 -28.48 -10.95
N SER A 28 1.50 -28.65 -10.60
CA SER A 28 0.67 -27.55 -10.20
C SER A 28 1.36 -26.92 -8.98
N SER A 29 1.96 -25.77 -9.15
CA SER A 29 2.36 -24.94 -8.02
C SER A 29 1.07 -24.62 -7.27
N GLN A 30 0.77 -25.38 -6.22
CA GLN A 30 -0.21 -24.95 -5.23
C GLN A 30 0.31 -23.63 -4.70
N THR A 31 -0.28 -22.53 -5.15
CA THR A 31 -0.15 -21.23 -4.51
C THR A 31 -0.64 -21.44 -3.09
N ARG A 32 0.29 -21.61 -2.15
CA ARG A 32 0.00 -21.68 -0.72
C ARG A 32 -0.74 -20.39 -0.40
N GLU A 33 -2.02 -20.51 -0.06
CA GLU A 33 -2.83 -19.37 0.35
C GLU A 33 -2.15 -18.75 1.58
N MET A 34 -1.56 -17.58 1.40
CA MET A 34 -0.85 -16.90 2.47
C MET A 34 -1.90 -16.27 3.39
N THR A 35 -2.03 -16.81 4.60
CA THR A 35 -3.00 -16.33 5.57
C THR A 35 -2.49 -15.05 6.22
N MET A 36 -3.29 -14.00 6.14
CA MET A 36 -3.07 -12.76 6.88
C MET A 36 -3.42 -12.99 8.35
N LYS A 37 -2.51 -12.59 9.24
CA LYS A 37 -2.73 -12.60 10.69
C LYS A 37 -3.06 -11.19 11.15
N THR A 38 -3.82 -11.08 12.22
CA THR A 38 -4.12 -9.82 12.91
C THR A 38 -3.48 -9.82 14.30
N SER A 39 -2.98 -8.67 14.72
CA SER A 39 -2.32 -8.48 16.01
C SER A 39 -2.77 -7.17 16.64
N THR A 40 -2.85 -7.15 17.96
CA THR A 40 -3.01 -5.93 18.74
C THR A 40 -1.65 -5.52 19.28
N ILE A 41 -1.25 -4.28 19.02
CA ILE A 41 0.07 -3.74 19.33
C ILE A 41 -0.10 -2.64 20.38
N ALA A 42 0.76 -2.62 21.39
CA ALA A 42 0.84 -1.50 22.32
C ALA A 42 1.51 -0.31 21.59
N GLY A 43 0.70 0.64 21.17
CA GLY A 43 1.20 1.87 20.55
C GLY A 43 1.48 2.97 21.58
N PRO A 44 2.14 4.07 21.16
CA PRO A 44 2.55 5.15 22.07
C PRO A 44 1.38 5.87 22.74
N GLN A 45 0.21 5.95 22.07
CA GLN A 45 -0.96 6.69 22.53
C GLN A 45 -2.23 5.84 22.62
N GLY A 46 -2.11 4.52 22.48
CA GLY A 46 -3.23 3.60 22.49
C GLY A 46 -2.91 2.33 21.73
N GLN A 47 -3.85 1.39 21.71
CA GLN A 47 -3.66 0.14 20.95
C GLN A 47 -3.72 0.40 19.45
N LEU A 48 -2.79 -0.23 18.71
CA LEU A 48 -2.77 -0.25 17.25
C LEU A 48 -3.14 -1.64 16.74
N ALA A 49 -3.83 -1.70 15.61
CA ALA A 49 -4.14 -2.92 14.90
C ALA A 49 -3.08 -3.18 13.83
N GLY A 50 -2.44 -4.34 13.89
CA GLY A 50 -1.44 -4.80 12.92
C GLY A 50 -1.92 -6.01 12.13
N TYR A 51 -1.42 -6.16 10.90
CA TYR A 51 -1.74 -7.23 9.96
C TYR A 51 -0.45 -7.70 9.31
N ASP A 52 -0.19 -9.00 9.30
CA ASP A 52 1.03 -9.54 8.72
C ASP A 52 0.80 -10.76 7.84
N ILE A 53 1.66 -10.89 6.83
CA ILE A 53 1.85 -12.10 6.03
C ILE A 53 3.34 -12.41 6.06
N LYS A 54 3.73 -13.57 6.61
CA LYS A 54 5.13 -13.99 6.66
C LYS A 54 5.35 -15.24 5.83
N SER A 55 6.28 -15.16 4.86
CA SER A 55 6.61 -16.29 4.00
C SER A 55 8.11 -16.57 3.85
N GLY A 56 8.98 -15.81 4.51
CA GLY A 56 10.43 -15.96 4.47
C GLY A 56 11.17 -14.86 5.22
N ASP A 57 12.49 -14.83 5.08
CA ASP A 57 13.41 -13.97 5.82
C ASP A 57 14.07 -12.88 4.94
N GLY A 58 13.54 -12.64 3.72
CA GLY A 58 13.95 -11.50 2.89
C GLY A 58 13.64 -10.16 3.54
N LEU A 59 14.19 -9.08 3.00
CA LEU A 59 14.01 -7.72 3.54
C LEU A 59 12.52 -7.40 3.74
N PRO A 60 12.04 -7.18 4.99
CA PRO A 60 10.63 -6.97 5.29
C PRO A 60 10.08 -5.68 4.68
N ILE A 61 8.75 -5.63 4.51
CA ILE A 61 8.04 -4.44 4.04
C ILE A 61 7.01 -4.03 5.08
N LEU A 62 7.02 -2.75 5.46
CA LEU A 62 6.02 -2.13 6.31
C LEU A 62 5.17 -1.16 5.48
N PHE A 63 3.85 -1.35 5.48
CA PHE A 63 2.89 -0.55 4.73
C PHE A 63 2.14 0.41 5.64
N ALA A 64 2.16 1.70 5.30
CA ALA A 64 1.47 2.78 5.98
C ALA A 64 0.37 3.36 5.08
N HIS A 65 -0.88 3.37 5.56
CA HIS A 65 -2.02 3.89 4.80
C HIS A 65 -2.08 5.43 4.79
N GLY A 66 -2.92 6.00 3.93
CA GLY A 66 -3.15 7.43 3.83
C GLY A 66 -4.06 8.00 4.93
N ASP A 67 -4.25 9.31 4.93
CA ASP A 67 -5.17 9.98 5.84
C ASP A 67 -6.59 9.43 5.69
N CYS A 68 -7.30 9.27 6.78
CA CYS A 68 -8.67 8.75 6.85
C CYS A 68 -8.88 7.43 6.07
N SER A 69 -7.86 6.62 5.99
CA SER A 69 -7.82 5.31 5.34
C SER A 69 -7.62 4.18 6.36
N ARG A 70 -7.24 3.00 5.92
CA ARG A 70 -6.95 1.86 6.79
C ARG A 70 -6.02 0.84 6.14
N ALA A 71 -5.38 0.01 6.97
CA ALA A 71 -4.40 -1.00 6.56
C ALA A 71 -4.92 -2.00 5.53
N THR A 72 -6.20 -2.39 5.63
CA THR A 72 -6.78 -3.41 4.73
C THR A 72 -6.79 -3.01 3.26
N GLN A 73 -6.58 -1.74 2.94
CA GLN A 73 -6.40 -1.28 1.56
C GLN A 73 -5.12 -1.84 0.93
N TRP A 74 -4.16 -2.32 1.72
CA TRP A 74 -2.93 -2.96 1.26
C TRP A 74 -3.04 -4.47 1.04
N ASN A 75 -4.15 -5.12 1.41
CA ASN A 75 -4.27 -6.59 1.45
C ASN A 75 -3.81 -7.25 0.15
N ARG A 76 -4.26 -6.75 -1.00
CA ARG A 76 -3.87 -7.34 -2.29
C ARG A 76 -2.39 -7.14 -2.61
N VAL A 77 -1.85 -5.95 -2.34
CA VAL A 77 -0.43 -5.65 -2.54
C VAL A 77 0.44 -6.50 -1.61
N MET A 78 0.06 -6.64 -0.33
CA MET A 78 0.76 -7.50 0.63
C MET A 78 0.84 -8.95 0.14
N GLN A 79 -0.26 -9.52 -0.34
CA GLN A 79 -0.27 -10.87 -0.92
C GLN A 79 0.68 -11.03 -2.11
N LEU A 80 0.79 -10.00 -2.95
CA LEU A 80 1.64 -9.99 -4.15
C LEU A 80 3.12 -9.73 -3.84
N THR A 81 3.43 -9.17 -2.68
CA THR A 81 4.79 -8.77 -2.29
C THR A 81 5.41 -9.64 -1.20
N ALA A 82 4.60 -10.39 -0.45
CA ALA A 82 5.06 -11.23 0.66
C ALA A 82 5.86 -12.48 0.22
N GLY A 83 6.07 -12.71 -1.07
CA GLY A 83 6.84 -13.85 -1.57
C GLY A 83 8.28 -13.84 -1.07
N GLY A 84 8.63 -14.73 -0.10
CA GLY A 84 9.98 -14.85 0.46
C GLY A 84 10.33 -13.83 1.55
N ARG A 85 9.38 -13.04 2.06
CA ARG A 85 9.59 -12.00 3.08
C ARG A 85 8.38 -11.80 3.99
N GLU A 86 8.52 -10.97 4.99
CA GLU A 86 7.41 -10.49 5.82
C GLU A 86 6.85 -9.19 5.25
N ALA A 87 5.52 -9.10 5.13
CA ALA A 87 4.78 -7.92 4.75
C ALA A 87 3.84 -7.55 5.92
N VAL A 88 4.00 -6.36 6.47
CA VAL A 88 3.24 -5.85 7.61
C VAL A 88 2.49 -4.59 7.20
N ALA A 89 1.22 -4.47 7.58
CA ALA A 89 0.46 -3.23 7.52
C ALA A 89 -0.17 -2.96 8.89
N PHE A 90 -0.57 -1.74 9.15
CA PHE A 90 -1.21 -1.38 10.42
C PHE A 90 -2.16 -0.20 10.23
N ASP A 91 -3.12 -0.08 11.12
CA ASP A 91 -3.97 1.10 11.20
C ASP A 91 -3.28 2.15 12.10
N PHE A 92 -3.09 3.38 11.61
CA PHE A 92 -2.63 4.50 12.42
C PHE A 92 -3.62 4.80 13.56
N ARG A 93 -3.16 5.47 14.62
CA ARG A 93 -4.01 5.98 15.71
C ARG A 93 -5.27 6.65 15.18
N GLY A 94 -6.43 6.33 15.75
CA GLY A 94 -7.74 6.86 15.36
C GLY A 94 -8.29 6.38 14.01
N HIS A 95 -7.65 5.38 13.38
CA HIS A 95 -8.05 4.82 12.08
C HIS A 95 -8.32 3.33 12.20
N GLY A 96 -9.18 2.81 11.32
CA GLY A 96 -9.46 1.39 11.20
C GLY A 96 -9.87 0.74 12.52
N ALA A 97 -9.09 -0.22 13.01
CA ALA A 97 -9.30 -0.91 14.28
C ALA A 97 -8.35 -0.41 15.41
N SER A 98 -7.54 0.62 15.14
CA SER A 98 -6.68 1.26 16.15
C SER A 98 -7.45 2.22 17.04
N ALA A 99 -7.03 2.31 18.30
CA ALA A 99 -7.61 3.25 19.24
C ALA A 99 -7.35 4.72 18.84
N PRO A 100 -8.21 5.66 19.23
CA PRO A 100 -7.90 7.09 19.17
C PRO A 100 -6.65 7.42 19.98
N ALA A 101 -5.94 8.50 19.60
CA ALA A 101 -4.78 8.98 20.34
C ALA A 101 -5.21 9.59 21.69
N ALA A 102 -4.59 9.13 22.78
CA ALA A 102 -4.90 9.61 24.13
C ALA A 102 -4.56 11.10 24.32
N ASP A 103 -3.55 11.59 23.60
CA ASP A 103 -3.11 13.00 23.59
C ASP A 103 -3.73 13.84 22.47
N ALA A 104 -4.60 13.26 21.67
CA ALA A 104 -5.21 13.84 20.47
C ALA A 104 -4.17 14.35 19.43
N ASP A 105 -2.92 13.87 19.45
CA ASP A 105 -1.93 14.14 18.42
C ASP A 105 -2.08 13.17 17.24
N TYR A 106 -2.45 13.72 16.09
CA TYR A 106 -2.56 13.02 14.80
C TYR A 106 -1.55 13.57 13.77
N GLY A 107 -0.56 14.34 14.23
CA GLY A 107 0.51 14.89 13.42
C GLY A 107 1.41 13.81 12.80
N TYR A 108 2.31 14.22 11.93
CA TYR A 108 3.21 13.29 11.25
C TYR A 108 4.23 12.67 12.20
N ASP A 109 4.74 13.44 13.18
CA ASP A 109 5.70 12.94 14.17
C ASP A 109 5.05 11.90 15.09
N GLY A 110 3.85 12.17 15.61
CA GLY A 110 3.10 11.19 16.41
C GLY A 110 2.78 9.92 15.64
N ARG A 111 2.44 10.01 14.35
CA ARG A 111 2.23 8.84 13.49
C ARG A 111 3.55 8.14 13.10
N ALA A 112 4.67 8.86 13.09
CA ALA A 112 6.00 8.25 12.95
C ALA A 112 6.32 7.35 14.16
N ASP A 113 5.93 7.76 15.37
CA ASP A 113 6.05 6.92 16.56
C ASP A 113 5.22 5.64 16.46
N ASP A 114 4.03 5.68 15.82
CA ASP A 114 3.23 4.48 15.53
C ASP A 114 3.98 3.53 14.61
N ILE A 115 4.65 4.03 13.56
CA ILE A 115 5.51 3.22 12.66
C ILE A 115 6.59 2.52 13.48
N GLY A 116 7.25 3.24 14.41
CA GLY A 116 8.28 2.70 15.29
C GLY A 116 7.74 1.57 16.18
N ALA A 117 6.62 1.79 16.85
CA ALA A 117 5.99 0.80 17.73
C ALA A 117 5.59 -0.48 16.96
N VAL A 118 5.05 -0.33 15.75
CA VAL A 118 4.70 -1.47 14.90
C VAL A 118 5.96 -2.21 14.45
N ALA A 119 6.98 -1.51 13.98
CA ALA A 119 8.24 -2.12 13.57
C ALA A 119 8.89 -2.91 14.72
N ASP A 120 8.82 -2.40 15.96
CA ASP A 120 9.33 -3.08 17.14
C ASP A 120 8.51 -4.32 17.49
N ALA A 121 7.19 -4.22 17.46
CA ALA A 121 6.29 -5.33 17.77
C ALA A 121 6.45 -6.53 16.81
N PHE A 122 6.76 -6.26 15.54
CA PHE A 122 7.04 -7.30 14.54
C PHE A 122 8.53 -7.65 14.43
N GLY A 123 9.40 -7.04 15.25
CA GLY A 123 10.84 -7.30 15.23
C GLY A 123 11.55 -6.83 13.96
N LEU A 124 10.99 -5.85 13.25
CA LEU A 124 11.54 -5.32 11.99
C LEU A 124 12.73 -4.40 12.29
N LYS A 125 13.92 -4.96 12.33
CA LYS A 125 15.14 -4.19 12.61
C LYS A 125 15.49 -3.25 11.45
N ARG A 126 15.34 -3.72 10.22
CA ARG A 126 15.53 -2.94 9.00
C ARG A 126 14.51 -3.39 7.96
N PHE A 127 13.85 -2.44 7.30
CA PHE A 127 12.72 -2.73 6.41
C PHE A 127 12.58 -1.67 5.31
N VAL A 128 11.84 -2.02 4.24
CA VAL A 128 11.34 -1.04 3.26
C VAL A 128 10.01 -0.48 3.77
N LEU A 129 9.89 0.83 3.76
CA LEU A 129 8.67 1.53 4.16
C LEU A 129 7.88 1.94 2.90
N VAL A 130 6.66 1.43 2.78
CA VAL A 130 5.75 1.75 1.68
C VAL A 130 4.60 2.58 2.25
N ALA A 131 4.38 3.79 1.74
CA ALA A 131 3.38 4.69 2.29
C ALA A 131 2.49 5.32 1.22
N HIS A 132 1.22 5.55 1.55
CA HIS A 132 0.24 6.17 0.67
C HIS A 132 -0.15 7.55 1.17
N SER A 133 -0.33 8.51 0.23
CA SER A 133 -0.95 9.81 0.52
C SER A 133 -0.33 10.51 1.74
N GLY A 134 -1.14 10.99 2.70
CA GLY A 134 -0.69 11.61 3.95
C GLY A 134 0.16 10.70 4.84
N GLY A 135 0.04 9.36 4.73
CA GLY A 135 0.97 8.44 5.37
C GLY A 135 2.43 8.63 4.95
N SER A 136 2.66 9.25 3.79
CA SER A 136 4.00 9.62 3.32
C SER A 136 4.71 10.62 4.23
N GLY A 137 3.96 11.55 4.83
CA GLY A 137 4.51 12.51 5.80
C GLY A 137 5.02 11.80 7.05
N ALA A 138 4.26 10.85 7.60
CA ALA A 138 4.67 10.03 8.74
C ALA A 138 5.87 9.13 8.39
N ALA A 139 5.88 8.55 7.18
CA ALA A 139 6.99 7.72 6.71
C ALA A 139 8.30 8.51 6.59
N LEU A 140 8.24 9.73 6.05
CA LEU A 140 9.40 10.61 5.94
C LEU A 140 9.87 11.11 7.31
N ALA A 141 8.94 11.44 8.22
CA ALA A 141 9.27 11.84 9.59
C ALA A 141 9.96 10.69 10.34
N TYR A 142 9.45 9.46 10.23
CA TYR A 142 10.10 8.29 10.82
C TYR A 142 11.51 8.07 10.26
N ALA A 143 11.66 8.09 8.95
CA ALA A 143 12.93 7.84 8.29
C ALA A 143 13.97 8.92 8.59
N ALA A 144 13.56 10.18 8.81
CA ALA A 144 14.45 11.27 9.20
C ALA A 144 15.13 11.00 10.55
N GLY A 145 14.41 10.38 11.50
CA GLY A 145 14.95 10.04 12.83
C GLY A 145 15.55 8.63 12.94
N HIS A 146 15.27 7.72 11.97
CA HIS A 146 15.62 6.30 12.05
C HIS A 146 16.17 5.77 10.72
N ALA A 147 17.06 6.53 10.08
CA ALA A 147 17.58 6.21 8.75
C ALA A 147 18.30 4.84 8.68
N ASP A 148 18.87 4.38 9.77
CA ASP A 148 19.51 3.05 9.91
C ASP A 148 18.49 1.88 9.82
N ARG A 149 17.25 2.11 10.22
CA ARG A 149 16.18 1.13 10.16
C ARG A 149 15.43 1.11 8.83
N VAL A 150 15.44 2.22 8.07
CA VAL A 150 14.72 2.34 6.80
C VAL A 150 15.66 2.04 5.64
N ALA A 151 15.48 0.87 5.01
CA ALA A 151 16.29 0.43 3.87
C ALA A 151 15.99 1.24 2.59
N GLY A 152 14.77 1.76 2.48
CA GLY A 152 14.29 2.61 1.42
C GLY A 152 12.81 2.93 1.61
N ILE A 153 12.33 3.98 0.93
CA ILE A 153 10.94 4.44 1.00
C ILE A 153 10.33 4.38 -0.40
N LEU A 154 9.19 3.70 -0.53
CA LEU A 154 8.37 3.76 -1.73
C LEU A 154 7.06 4.48 -1.39
N LEU A 155 6.80 5.60 -2.04
CA LEU A 155 5.61 6.41 -1.83
C LEU A 155 4.62 6.16 -2.97
N VAL A 156 3.38 5.80 -2.62
CA VAL A 156 2.28 5.56 -3.56
C VAL A 156 1.34 6.76 -3.51
N ASP A 157 1.32 7.51 -4.57
CA ASP A 157 0.56 8.75 -4.72
C ASP A 157 0.63 9.64 -3.46
N PRO A 158 1.85 10.04 -3.05
CA PRO A 158 2.05 10.78 -1.81
C PRO A 158 1.27 12.09 -1.82
N ALA A 159 0.98 12.62 -0.63
CA ALA A 159 0.58 14.02 -0.52
C ALA A 159 1.63 14.91 -1.20
N THR A 160 1.18 15.87 -1.99
CA THR A 160 2.03 16.90 -2.58
C THR A 160 2.30 18.01 -1.57
N ASP A 161 3.26 18.86 -1.84
CA ASP A 161 3.55 20.00 -0.96
C ASP A 161 2.34 20.95 -0.85
N PRO A 162 1.67 21.03 0.30
CA PRO A 162 0.47 21.85 0.47
C PRO A 162 0.75 23.34 0.37
N ARG A 163 2.02 23.77 0.53
CA ARG A 163 2.43 25.19 0.45
C ARG A 163 2.26 25.76 -0.96
N ALA A 164 2.12 24.89 -1.97
CA ALA A 164 1.74 25.29 -3.32
C ALA A 164 0.30 25.89 -3.39
N LEU A 165 -0.55 25.62 -2.38
CA LEU A 165 -1.89 26.21 -2.27
C LEU A 165 -1.86 27.46 -1.41
N PRO A 166 -2.71 28.47 -1.70
CA PRO A 166 -2.90 29.63 -0.83
C PRO A 166 -3.27 29.19 0.60
N LYS A 167 -2.75 29.93 1.59
CA LYS A 167 -2.97 29.61 3.01
C LYS A 167 -4.46 29.59 3.36
N GLU A 168 -5.23 30.51 2.80
CA GLU A 168 -6.66 30.63 3.03
C GLU A 168 -7.44 29.38 2.58
N ILE A 169 -7.01 28.76 1.49
CA ILE A 169 -7.59 27.49 1.00
C ILE A 169 -7.28 26.36 1.98
N ARG A 170 -6.03 26.26 2.43
CA ARG A 170 -5.60 25.25 3.40
C ARG A 170 -6.32 25.40 4.74
N ASP A 171 -6.37 26.61 5.27
CA ASP A 171 -7.08 26.94 6.53
C ASP A 171 -8.58 26.66 6.40
N GLY A 172 -9.17 26.96 5.24
CA GLY A 172 -10.57 26.65 4.93
C GLY A 172 -10.84 25.15 5.02
N PHE A 173 -10.00 24.34 4.36
CA PHE A 173 -10.13 22.89 4.38
C PHE A 173 -9.99 22.30 5.79
N VAL A 174 -9.01 22.77 6.58
CA VAL A 174 -8.85 22.35 7.99
C VAL A 174 -10.11 22.65 8.80
N ARG A 175 -10.62 23.88 8.70
CA ARG A 175 -11.83 24.31 9.43
C ARG A 175 -13.05 23.46 9.05
N ASP A 176 -13.20 23.17 7.75
CA ASP A 176 -14.35 22.44 7.24
C ASP A 176 -14.29 20.96 7.64
N LEU A 177 -13.08 20.34 7.63
CA LEU A 177 -12.87 18.97 8.13
C LEU A 177 -13.11 18.81 9.63
N ALA A 178 -12.76 19.84 10.42
CA ALA A 178 -12.98 19.84 11.86
C ALA A 178 -14.43 20.19 12.24
N GLY A 179 -15.20 20.75 11.32
CA GLY A 179 -16.57 21.18 11.55
C GLY A 179 -17.59 20.05 11.66
N PRO A 180 -18.84 20.36 12.02
CA PRO A 180 -19.88 19.36 12.23
C PRO A 180 -20.19 18.52 10.97
N ASN A 181 -19.96 19.07 9.79
CA ASN A 181 -20.16 18.39 8.51
C ASN A 181 -18.84 17.82 7.93
N GLY A 182 -17.78 17.71 8.73
CA GLY A 182 -16.45 17.29 8.25
C GLY A 182 -16.42 15.92 7.60
N GLY A 183 -17.33 15.00 7.97
CA GLY A 183 -17.50 13.72 7.30
C GLY A 183 -17.99 13.88 5.85
N ASP A 184 -18.95 14.76 5.61
CA ASP A 184 -19.48 15.05 4.27
C ASP A 184 -18.43 15.75 3.40
N VAL A 185 -17.69 16.69 3.99
CA VAL A 185 -16.56 17.38 3.33
C VAL A 185 -15.52 16.37 2.86
N LEU A 186 -15.12 15.44 3.75
CA LEU A 186 -14.16 14.39 3.42
C LEU A 186 -14.70 13.45 2.33
N SER A 187 -15.97 13.03 2.44
CA SER A 187 -16.62 12.17 1.45
C SER A 187 -16.68 12.81 0.06
N ALA A 188 -17.01 14.10 -0.01
CA ALA A 188 -17.00 14.86 -1.26
C ALA A 188 -15.58 14.96 -1.85
N TYR A 189 -14.59 15.26 -1.03
CA TYR A 189 -13.19 15.32 -1.45
C TYR A 189 -12.70 13.94 -1.97
N TYR A 190 -12.95 12.86 -1.24
CA TYR A 190 -12.56 11.51 -1.66
C TYR A 190 -13.28 11.07 -2.93
N THR A 191 -14.56 11.44 -3.09
CA THR A 191 -15.30 11.20 -4.34
C THR A 191 -14.60 11.86 -5.54
N SER A 192 -14.06 13.07 -5.36
CA SER A 192 -13.41 13.82 -6.44
C SER A 192 -12.07 13.22 -6.88
N ILE A 193 -11.34 12.53 -6.00
CA ILE A 193 -10.00 11.98 -6.27
C ILE A 193 -9.96 10.46 -6.42
N ALA A 194 -11.07 9.74 -6.14
CA ALA A 194 -11.11 8.27 -6.19
C ALA A 194 -11.03 7.69 -7.62
N GLY A 195 -11.05 8.52 -8.64
CA GLY A 195 -11.00 8.05 -10.04
C GLY A 195 -12.34 7.50 -10.53
N SER A 196 -12.29 6.69 -11.58
CA SER A 196 -13.48 6.21 -12.29
C SER A 196 -14.02 4.86 -11.75
N ASN A 197 -13.26 4.14 -10.92
CA ASN A 197 -13.66 2.83 -10.39
C ASN A 197 -14.71 2.99 -9.27
N PRO A 198 -15.97 2.55 -9.48
CA PRO A 198 -17.03 2.74 -8.50
C PRO A 198 -16.82 1.93 -7.22
N ASP A 199 -16.17 0.76 -7.29
CA ASP A 199 -15.95 -0.11 -6.13
C ASP A 199 -14.88 0.50 -5.23
N VAL A 200 -13.79 1.03 -5.81
CA VAL A 200 -12.78 1.78 -5.06
C VAL A 200 -13.40 2.99 -4.38
N ARG A 201 -14.18 3.78 -5.13
CA ARG A 201 -14.88 4.95 -4.57
C ARG A 201 -15.76 4.59 -3.39
N LYS A 202 -16.58 3.54 -3.53
CA LYS A 202 -17.47 3.06 -2.46
C LYS A 202 -16.67 2.63 -1.24
N GLN A 203 -15.57 1.88 -1.43
CA GLN A 203 -14.72 1.40 -0.35
C GLN A 203 -14.08 2.56 0.41
N VAL A 204 -13.43 3.50 -0.27
CA VAL A 204 -12.67 4.56 0.39
C VAL A 204 -13.58 5.53 1.15
N ILE A 205 -14.80 5.79 0.65
CA ILE A 205 -15.79 6.59 1.37
C ILE A 205 -16.26 5.85 2.62
N ALA A 206 -16.51 4.54 2.54
CA ALA A 206 -16.90 3.74 3.69
C ALA A 206 -15.79 3.65 4.75
N ASP A 207 -14.54 3.50 4.33
CA ASP A 207 -13.38 3.49 5.23
C ASP A 207 -13.21 4.85 5.94
N ALA A 208 -13.41 5.96 5.22
CA ALA A 208 -13.31 7.31 5.77
C ALA A 208 -14.45 7.65 6.75
N ALA A 209 -15.65 7.10 6.53
CA ALA A 209 -16.83 7.40 7.34
C ALA A 209 -16.72 6.90 8.79
N VAL A 210 -15.86 5.92 9.06
CA VAL A 210 -15.68 5.32 10.40
C VAL A 210 -14.45 5.84 11.14
N VAL A 211 -13.71 6.78 10.56
CA VAL A 211 -12.55 7.41 11.20
C VAL A 211 -12.99 8.31 12.34
N ASP A 212 -12.26 8.25 13.44
CA ASP A 212 -12.49 9.13 14.59
C ASP A 212 -12.51 10.61 14.17
N PRO A 213 -13.52 11.42 14.59
CA PRO A 213 -13.61 12.81 14.18
C PRO A 213 -12.41 13.67 14.56
N ALA A 214 -11.76 13.39 15.71
CA ALA A 214 -10.55 14.10 16.11
C ALA A 214 -9.36 13.69 15.23
N ALA A 215 -9.28 12.40 14.83
CA ALA A 215 -8.29 11.94 13.87
C ALA A 215 -8.47 12.62 12.52
N ARG A 216 -9.71 12.69 12.00
CA ARG A 216 -10.02 13.40 10.75
C ARG A 216 -9.56 14.85 10.77
N ALA A 217 -9.88 15.55 11.84
CA ALA A 217 -9.50 16.96 12.02
C ALA A 217 -7.97 17.11 12.13
N GLY A 218 -7.33 16.24 12.92
CA GLY A 218 -5.90 16.29 13.19
C GLY A 218 -5.05 15.98 11.96
N VAL A 219 -5.41 14.96 11.17
CA VAL A 219 -4.67 14.66 9.92
C VAL A 219 -4.87 15.75 8.86
N GLY A 220 -6.07 16.36 8.79
CA GLY A 220 -6.31 17.49 7.91
C GLY A 220 -5.45 18.71 8.27
N LYS A 221 -5.28 18.98 9.57
CA LYS A 221 -4.36 20.02 10.06
C LYS A 221 -2.91 19.68 9.72
N ALA A 222 -2.48 18.44 10.02
CA ALA A 222 -1.11 17.99 9.74
C ALA A 222 -0.77 18.14 8.24
N LEU A 223 -1.69 17.76 7.36
CA LEU A 223 -1.51 17.92 5.92
C LEU A 223 -1.40 19.39 5.52
N ALA A 224 -2.29 20.26 6.00
CA ALA A 224 -2.34 21.67 5.62
C ALA A 224 -1.10 22.47 6.08
N GLU A 225 -0.49 22.06 7.19
CA GLU A 225 0.68 22.70 7.81
C GLU A 225 2.01 22.06 7.38
N TRP A 226 1.96 20.96 6.61
CA TRP A 226 3.15 20.19 6.26
C TRP A 226 4.19 20.98 5.47
N ASN A 227 5.44 20.82 5.88
CA ASN A 227 6.62 21.17 5.09
C ASN A 227 7.43 19.90 4.87
N PRO A 228 7.45 19.31 3.66
CA PRO A 228 8.18 18.07 3.40
C PRO A 228 9.69 18.23 3.35
N GLU A 229 10.23 19.42 3.09
CA GLU A 229 11.66 19.64 2.82
C GLU A 229 12.56 19.16 3.95
N PRO A 230 12.34 19.53 5.24
CA PRO A 230 13.25 19.10 6.31
C PRO A 230 13.37 17.57 6.44
N THR A 231 12.27 16.85 6.28
CA THR A 231 12.27 15.38 6.38
C THR A 231 12.85 14.73 5.12
N LEU A 232 12.62 15.30 3.96
CA LEU A 232 13.27 14.87 2.72
C LEU A 232 14.77 15.08 2.79
N ASP A 233 15.25 16.20 3.33
CA ASP A 233 16.67 16.51 3.43
C ASP A 233 17.39 15.67 4.49
N ALA A 234 16.68 15.29 5.57
CA ALA A 234 17.25 14.47 6.62
C ALA A 234 17.41 12.99 6.24
N TYR A 235 16.61 12.45 5.32
CA TYR A 235 16.72 11.06 4.90
C TYR A 235 17.47 10.93 3.58
N HIS A 236 18.68 10.34 3.63
CA HIS A 236 19.57 10.16 2.46
C HIS A 236 19.45 8.79 1.78
N GLY A 237 18.60 7.90 2.27
CA GLY A 237 18.37 6.59 1.67
C GLY A 237 17.56 6.69 0.37
N PRO A 238 17.37 5.56 -0.32
CA PRO A 238 16.60 5.51 -1.56
C PRO A 238 15.14 5.90 -1.35
N ILE A 239 14.62 6.79 -2.21
CA ILE A 239 13.18 7.11 -2.30
C ILE A 239 12.72 6.86 -3.73
N PHE A 240 11.55 6.22 -3.88
CA PHE A 240 10.86 6.05 -5.15
C PHE A 240 9.39 6.44 -5.02
N VAL A 241 8.85 7.14 -6.01
CA VAL A 241 7.46 7.62 -6.02
C VAL A 241 6.69 6.98 -7.17
N LEU A 242 5.54 6.39 -6.86
CA LEU A 242 4.48 6.09 -7.83
C LEU A 242 3.44 7.19 -7.73
N ALA A 243 3.36 8.06 -8.72
CA ALA A 243 2.38 9.14 -8.76
C ALA A 243 1.22 8.81 -9.71
N THR A 244 0.02 9.30 -9.42
CA THR A 244 -1.02 9.41 -10.45
C THR A 244 -0.72 10.56 -11.40
N GLU A 245 -1.42 10.62 -12.55
CA GLU A 245 -1.31 11.74 -13.47
C GLU A 245 -1.69 13.07 -12.82
N ALA A 246 -2.64 13.06 -11.88
CA ALA A 246 -3.05 14.26 -11.13
C ALA A 246 -1.96 14.79 -10.18
N ASN A 247 -1.17 13.89 -9.59
CA ASN A 247 -0.11 14.24 -8.64
C ASN A 247 1.29 14.33 -9.29
N ASP A 248 1.42 14.10 -10.59
CA ASP A 248 2.63 14.45 -11.34
C ASP A 248 2.61 15.93 -11.74
N ASN A 249 2.76 16.79 -10.75
CA ASN A 249 2.68 18.25 -10.90
C ASN A 249 3.85 18.95 -10.20
N ALA A 250 3.89 20.28 -10.24
CA ALA A 250 5.01 21.08 -9.70
C ALA A 250 5.19 20.92 -8.16
N ALA A 251 4.15 20.56 -7.42
CA ALA A 251 4.19 20.34 -5.98
C ALA A 251 4.55 18.90 -5.57
N ALA A 252 4.82 18.00 -6.54
CA ALA A 252 5.18 16.62 -6.28
C ALA A 252 6.53 16.51 -5.56
N LEU A 253 6.65 15.60 -4.58
CA LEU A 253 7.84 15.45 -3.75
C LEU A 253 9.12 15.17 -4.55
N PHE A 254 9.03 14.43 -5.66
CA PHE A 254 10.17 14.16 -6.53
C PHE A 254 10.65 15.38 -7.34
N ARG A 255 9.90 16.49 -7.29
CA ARG A 255 10.32 17.76 -7.85
C ARG A 255 10.97 18.70 -6.84
N LEU A 256 10.73 18.46 -5.54
CA LEU A 256 11.33 19.25 -4.46
C LEU A 256 12.79 18.84 -4.19
N ARG A 257 13.13 17.57 -4.43
CA ARG A 257 14.50 17.07 -4.24
C ARG A 257 14.94 16.23 -5.42
N SER A 258 16.11 16.54 -5.97
CA SER A 258 16.75 15.74 -7.01
C SER A 258 17.13 14.33 -6.50
N GLY A 259 17.17 13.35 -7.41
CA GLY A 259 17.55 11.98 -7.06
C GLY A 259 16.40 11.11 -6.56
N ILE A 260 15.20 11.64 -6.35
CA ILE A 260 14.02 10.83 -6.09
C ILE A 260 13.53 10.21 -7.41
N GLY A 261 13.62 8.88 -7.52
CA GLY A 261 13.08 8.15 -8.67
C GLY A 261 11.56 8.21 -8.67
N HIS A 262 10.93 8.28 -9.84
CA HIS A 262 9.48 8.28 -9.94
C HIS A 262 8.97 7.59 -11.19
N ARG A 263 7.70 7.20 -11.14
CA ARG A 263 6.92 6.70 -12.29
C ARG A 263 5.47 7.11 -12.14
N THR A 264 4.87 7.60 -13.22
CA THR A 264 3.45 7.93 -13.28
C THR A 264 2.64 6.70 -13.64
N VAL A 265 1.53 6.47 -12.94
CA VAL A 265 0.56 5.40 -13.18
C VAL A 265 -0.67 5.98 -13.85
N ALA A 266 -0.80 5.71 -15.15
CA ALA A 266 -1.92 6.20 -15.95
C ALA A 266 -3.24 5.50 -15.61
N GLY A 267 -4.35 6.22 -15.70
CA GLY A 267 -5.71 5.71 -15.58
C GLY A 267 -6.02 5.13 -14.19
N SER A 268 -5.44 5.70 -13.14
CA SER A 268 -5.74 5.38 -11.74
C SER A 268 -6.26 6.60 -11.01
N GLY A 269 -7.16 6.38 -10.05
CA GLY A 269 -7.45 7.36 -9.00
C GLY A 269 -6.37 7.36 -7.93
N HIS A 270 -6.57 8.19 -6.91
CA HIS A 270 -5.63 8.40 -5.80
C HIS A 270 -5.24 7.10 -5.06
N TRP A 271 -6.14 6.14 -4.93
CA TRP A 271 -5.88 4.83 -4.30
C TRP A 271 -5.33 3.83 -5.31
N VAL A 272 -4.10 4.08 -5.79
CA VAL A 272 -3.42 3.25 -6.80
C VAL A 272 -3.33 1.79 -6.37
N MET A 273 -3.15 1.50 -5.07
CA MET A 273 -3.08 0.14 -4.53
C MET A 273 -4.41 -0.63 -4.62
N LEU A 274 -5.54 0.07 -4.75
CA LEU A 274 -6.85 -0.53 -4.98
C LEU A 274 -7.19 -0.63 -6.47
N ASP A 275 -6.83 0.37 -7.26
CA ASP A 275 -7.10 0.42 -8.70
C ASP A 275 -6.15 -0.47 -9.52
N LYS A 276 -4.88 -0.50 -9.15
CA LYS A 276 -3.77 -1.13 -9.90
C LYS A 276 -2.83 -1.90 -8.96
N PRO A 277 -3.32 -2.83 -8.13
CA PRO A 277 -2.51 -3.51 -7.11
C PRO A 277 -1.29 -4.24 -7.69
N GLU A 278 -1.41 -4.83 -8.88
CA GLU A 278 -0.30 -5.52 -9.55
C GLU A 278 0.81 -4.52 -9.98
N ALA A 279 0.45 -3.31 -10.39
CA ALA A 279 1.41 -2.27 -10.76
C ALA A 279 2.18 -1.77 -9.54
N VAL A 280 1.47 -1.59 -8.40
CA VAL A 280 2.09 -1.21 -7.12
C VAL A 280 3.00 -2.33 -6.62
N ALA A 281 2.52 -3.57 -6.59
CA ALA A 281 3.32 -4.72 -6.15
C ALA A 281 4.56 -4.94 -7.00
N GLY A 282 4.45 -4.79 -8.33
CA GLY A 282 5.59 -4.87 -9.25
C GLY A 282 6.64 -3.79 -8.96
N ALA A 283 6.22 -2.56 -8.66
CA ALA A 283 7.14 -1.50 -8.28
C ALA A 283 7.81 -1.77 -6.93
N VAL A 284 7.05 -2.21 -5.92
CA VAL A 284 7.58 -2.58 -4.60
C VAL A 284 8.60 -3.69 -4.74
N ASN A 285 8.29 -4.77 -5.45
CA ASN A 285 9.20 -5.91 -5.64
C ASN A 285 10.49 -5.48 -6.36
N THR A 286 10.39 -4.65 -7.42
CA THR A 286 11.56 -4.12 -8.12
C THR A 286 12.40 -3.25 -7.20
N PHE A 287 11.79 -2.34 -6.44
CA PHE A 287 12.48 -1.45 -5.52
C PHE A 287 13.22 -2.22 -4.42
N VAL A 288 12.54 -3.19 -3.79
CA VAL A 288 13.15 -4.06 -2.77
C VAL A 288 14.31 -4.85 -3.35
N SER A 289 14.16 -5.47 -4.52
CA SER A 289 15.24 -6.22 -5.17
C SER A 289 16.45 -5.35 -5.52
N THR A 290 16.23 -4.10 -5.89
CA THR A 290 17.32 -3.14 -6.14
C THR A 290 18.10 -2.84 -4.86
N ILE A 291 17.39 -2.65 -3.73
CA ILE A 291 18.02 -2.43 -2.42
C ILE A 291 18.82 -3.67 -1.99
N GLU A 292 18.24 -4.87 -2.10
CA GLU A 292 18.91 -6.13 -1.74
C GLU A 292 20.16 -6.39 -2.60
N ALA A 293 20.13 -6.01 -3.88
CA ALA A 293 21.27 -6.16 -4.79
C ALA A 293 22.42 -5.18 -4.47
N GLY A 294 22.10 -3.97 -4.03
CA GLY A 294 23.10 -2.95 -3.65
C GLY A 294 23.77 -3.20 -2.29
N GLN A 295 23.32 -4.22 -1.53
CA GLN A 295 23.89 -4.61 -0.23
C GLN A 295 24.88 -5.78 -0.30
N LYS A 296 25.01 -6.42 -1.47
CA LYS A 296 25.96 -7.49 -1.76
C LYS A 296 27.28 -6.90 -2.28
#